data_6328086e49c7eafe42b342683cc324b4
#
_entry.id   6328086e49c7eafe42b342683cc324b4
#
_cell.length_a   1.000
_cell.length_b   1.000
_cell.length_c   1.000
_cell.angle_alpha   90.00
_cell.angle_beta   90.00
_cell.angle_gamma   90.00
#
_symmetry.space_group_name_H-M   'P 1'
#
loop_
_entity.id
_entity.type
_entity.pdbx_description
1 polymer ?
#
loop_
_entity_poly.entity_id
_entity_poly.type
_entity_poly.pdbx_seq_one_letter_code
_entity_poly.pdbx_strand_id
1 'polypeptide(L)'
;INGQRPNSNTMSIDGVANIDTGDNGGNMATTNIDAVAEFKILTNGYQAEYGRAVGGQVQVVTKSGTQEFRGSGYWYGRRSDWNANSWTNNRAGIQPAKSARDDRGYTIGGPVWIPGAFNEEKRKLFFFVSQEWQSRSDPVAERLSRVPTALERQGNFSQSVDNNGNPFPYIRDY
;
A
#
# COMPACT_ATOMS: atom_id res chain seq x y z
N ILE A 1 -1.34 16.32 -4.89
CA ILE A 1 -0.86 17.62 -4.42
C ILE A 1 -1.27 18.66 -5.47
N ASN A 2 -1.66 19.87 -5.07
CA ASN A 2 -2.05 20.99 -5.98
C ASN A 2 -3.12 20.63 -7.02
N GLY A 3 -4.05 19.74 -6.72
CA GLY A 3 -5.10 19.29 -7.64
C GLY A 3 -4.61 18.43 -8.81
N GLN A 4 -3.34 18.07 -8.83
CA GLN A 4 -2.75 17.25 -9.88
C GLN A 4 -3.05 15.76 -9.69
N ARG A 5 -2.97 14.99 -10.77
CA ARG A 5 -3.16 13.54 -10.75
C ARG A 5 -2.10 12.85 -9.86
N PRO A 6 -2.35 11.66 -9.29
CA PRO A 6 -1.38 10.94 -8.48
C PRO A 6 -0.01 10.76 -9.15
N ASN A 7 0.01 10.43 -10.44
CA ASN A 7 1.22 10.24 -11.24
C ASN A 7 2.01 11.53 -11.56
N SER A 8 1.48 12.69 -11.17
CA SER A 8 2.18 13.97 -11.26
C SER A 8 2.98 14.32 -10.01
N ASN A 9 2.91 13.47 -8.99
CA ASN A 9 3.67 13.62 -7.75
C ASN A 9 4.81 12.61 -7.72
N THR A 10 5.90 12.97 -7.08
CA THR A 10 7.01 12.05 -6.85
C THR A 10 7.21 11.82 -5.37
N MET A 11 7.75 10.64 -5.04
CA MET A 11 8.13 10.28 -3.68
C MET A 11 9.56 9.79 -3.65
N SER A 12 10.30 10.18 -2.63
CA SER A 12 11.63 9.66 -2.35
C SER A 12 11.74 9.17 -0.91
N ILE A 13 12.55 8.15 -0.70
CA ILE A 13 12.91 7.63 0.62
C ILE A 13 14.42 7.72 0.74
N ASP A 14 14.91 8.44 1.74
CA ASP A 14 16.35 8.71 1.98
C ASP A 14 17.07 9.22 0.72
N GLY A 15 16.41 10.07 -0.07
CA GLY A 15 16.94 10.62 -1.30
C GLY A 15 16.81 9.73 -2.54
N VAL A 16 16.40 8.49 -2.39
CA VAL A 16 16.18 7.56 -3.51
C VAL A 16 14.72 7.65 -4.01
N ALA A 17 14.55 7.75 -5.31
CA ALA A 17 13.22 7.80 -5.91
C ALA A 17 12.42 6.51 -5.62
N ASN A 18 11.24 6.67 -5.07
CA ASN A 18 10.32 5.59 -4.72
C ASN A 18 9.06 5.66 -5.60
N ILE A 19 9.25 5.60 -6.89
CA ILE A 19 8.18 5.66 -7.89
C ILE A 19 8.31 4.52 -8.89
N ASP A 20 7.20 4.03 -9.36
CA ASP A 20 7.16 3.14 -10.51
C ASP A 20 7.55 3.93 -11.77
N THR A 21 8.63 3.51 -12.43
CA THR A 21 9.13 4.16 -13.64
C THR A 21 8.27 3.89 -14.87
N GLY A 22 7.36 2.92 -14.80
CA GLY A 22 6.47 2.57 -15.90
C GLY A 22 5.29 3.53 -16.03
N ASP A 23 4.57 3.78 -14.95
CA ASP A 23 3.40 4.66 -14.97
C ASP A 23 3.52 5.92 -14.09
N ASN A 24 4.55 6.00 -13.28
CA ASN A 24 4.79 7.10 -12.33
C ASN A 24 3.68 7.27 -11.27
N GLY A 25 2.76 6.33 -11.17
CA GLY A 25 1.58 6.44 -10.30
C GLY A 25 1.66 5.65 -9.00
N GLY A 26 2.54 4.67 -8.93
CA GLY A 26 2.72 3.77 -7.80
C GLY A 26 4.01 4.03 -7.01
N ASN A 27 4.00 3.70 -5.73
CA ASN A 27 5.21 3.62 -4.92
C ASN A 27 5.77 2.20 -5.01
N MET A 28 7.06 2.05 -5.23
CA MET A 28 7.74 0.76 -5.32
C MET A 28 7.89 0.09 -3.95
N ALA A 29 8.05 0.90 -2.91
CA ALA A 29 8.20 0.42 -1.55
C ALA A 29 7.31 1.20 -0.58
N THR A 30 6.84 0.53 0.45
CA THR A 30 6.14 1.13 1.58
C THR A 30 7.09 1.23 2.76
N THR A 31 7.10 2.39 3.42
CA THR A 31 7.89 2.60 4.62
C THR A 31 7.00 2.45 5.84
N ASN A 32 7.47 1.70 6.81
CA ASN A 32 6.85 1.62 8.12
C ASN A 32 6.80 3.03 8.76
N ILE A 33 5.65 3.44 9.26
CA ILE A 33 5.45 4.76 9.88
C ILE A 33 6.40 4.96 11.07
N ASP A 34 6.61 3.94 11.88
CA ASP A 34 7.50 4.01 13.03
C ASP A 34 8.98 4.10 12.65
N ALA A 35 9.35 3.79 11.40
CA ALA A 35 10.70 3.99 10.87
C ALA A 35 10.93 5.42 10.35
N VAL A 36 9.88 6.22 10.15
CA VAL A 36 10.00 7.57 9.62
C VAL A 36 10.52 8.53 10.70
N ALA A 37 11.56 9.28 10.37
CA ALA A 37 12.08 10.37 11.19
C ALA A 37 11.46 11.70 10.76
N GLU A 38 11.40 11.94 9.46
CA GLU A 38 10.93 13.21 8.90
C GLU A 38 10.11 12.96 7.63
N PHE A 39 9.08 13.75 7.47
CA PHE A 39 8.24 13.75 6.29
C PHE A 39 8.12 15.17 5.77
N LYS A 40 8.58 15.41 4.54
CA LYS A 40 8.59 16.73 3.92
C LYS A 40 7.82 16.71 2.61
N ILE A 41 6.94 17.70 2.43
CA ILE A 41 6.20 17.89 1.19
C ILE A 41 6.61 19.22 0.57
N LEU A 42 7.13 19.15 -0.64
CA LEU A 42 7.45 20.32 -1.46
C LEU A 42 6.33 20.51 -2.49
N THR A 43 5.62 21.61 -2.42
CA THR A 43 4.48 21.90 -3.30
C THR A 43 4.82 22.87 -4.43
N ASN A 44 5.83 23.70 -4.24
CA ASN A 44 6.30 24.68 -5.23
C ASN A 44 7.72 25.15 -4.88
N GLY A 45 8.37 25.87 -5.80
CA GLY A 45 9.66 26.51 -5.54
C GLY A 45 10.83 25.55 -5.27
N TYR A 46 10.68 24.27 -5.59
CA TYR A 46 11.75 23.30 -5.42
C TYR A 46 12.81 23.43 -6.54
N GLN A 47 14.04 23.05 -6.23
CA GLN A 47 15.18 23.15 -7.13
C GLN A 47 15.06 22.15 -8.30
N ALA A 48 15.82 22.39 -9.37
CA ALA A 48 15.79 21.57 -10.58
C ALA A 48 16.21 20.11 -10.38
N GLU A 49 16.92 19.80 -9.28
CA GLU A 49 17.26 18.44 -8.89
C GLU A 49 16.02 17.55 -8.59
N TYR A 50 14.92 18.20 -8.23
CA TYR A 50 13.63 17.55 -7.97
C TYR A 50 12.77 17.48 -9.23
N GLY A 51 13.31 16.99 -10.34
CA GLY A 51 12.62 16.86 -11.62
C GLY A 51 11.43 15.91 -11.61
N ARG A 52 10.68 15.87 -12.71
CA ARG A 52 9.55 14.96 -12.97
C ARG A 52 8.29 15.15 -12.12
N ALA A 53 8.24 16.13 -11.22
CA ALA A 53 7.05 16.39 -10.40
C ALA A 53 6.42 17.72 -10.82
N VAL A 54 5.22 17.67 -11.40
CA VAL A 54 4.42 18.87 -11.69
C VAL A 54 3.50 19.22 -10.52
N GLY A 55 3.09 18.20 -9.75
CA GLY A 55 2.17 18.36 -8.62
C GLY A 55 2.87 18.67 -7.31
N GLY A 56 3.90 17.93 -6.99
CA GLY A 56 4.66 18.08 -5.74
C GLY A 56 5.55 16.88 -5.46
N GLN A 57 6.42 17.08 -4.47
CA GLN A 57 7.39 16.09 -4.07
C GLN A 57 7.25 15.72 -2.61
N VAL A 58 7.19 14.43 -2.34
CA VAL A 58 7.14 13.86 -1.00
C VAL A 58 8.51 13.27 -0.68
N GLN A 59 9.11 13.72 0.39
CA GLN A 59 10.38 13.20 0.86
C GLN A 59 10.17 12.54 2.22
N VAL A 60 10.62 11.32 2.34
CA VAL A 60 10.61 10.55 3.58
C VAL A 60 12.06 10.31 3.98
N VAL A 61 12.39 10.64 5.21
CA VAL A 61 13.69 10.35 5.82
C VAL A 61 13.46 9.32 6.91
N THR A 62 14.20 8.23 6.86
CA THR A 62 14.10 7.18 7.88
C THR A 62 14.94 7.51 9.10
N LYS A 63 14.58 6.91 10.25
CA LYS A 63 15.36 7.01 11.48
C LYS A 63 16.73 6.34 11.30
N SER A 64 17.71 6.86 11.97
CA SER A 64 19.05 6.27 12.09
C SER A 64 19.35 5.86 13.52
N GLY A 65 20.35 5.04 13.69
CA GLY A 65 20.89 4.71 15.02
C GLY A 65 21.52 5.93 15.69
N THR A 66 21.51 5.94 17.00
CA THR A 66 22.08 6.99 17.84
C THR A 66 23.10 6.40 18.84
N GLN A 67 23.69 7.24 19.67
CA GLN A 67 24.62 6.80 20.73
C GLN A 67 23.93 5.97 21.83
N GLU A 68 22.61 6.05 21.91
CA GLU A 68 21.79 5.30 22.84
C GLU A 68 21.00 4.22 22.12
N PHE A 69 20.82 3.08 22.75
CA PHE A 69 19.90 2.07 22.26
C PHE A 69 18.48 2.56 22.45
N ARG A 70 17.72 2.55 21.38
CA ARG A 70 16.31 2.91 21.37
C ARG A 70 15.55 1.89 20.55
N GLY A 71 14.33 1.61 20.96
CA GLY A 71 13.46 0.70 20.26
C GLY A 71 12.00 0.93 20.59
N SER A 72 11.14 0.48 19.74
CA SER A 72 9.69 0.45 19.94
C SER A 72 9.12 -0.87 19.43
N GLY A 73 8.04 -1.31 20.05
CA GLY A 73 7.22 -2.39 19.55
C GLY A 73 5.77 -1.91 19.50
N TYR A 74 5.06 -2.29 18.45
CA TYR A 74 3.69 -1.83 18.24
C TYR A 74 2.82 -2.91 17.60
N TRP A 75 1.51 -2.76 17.84
CA TRP A 75 0.47 -3.50 17.17
C TRP A 75 -0.74 -2.59 16.94
N TYR A 76 -1.15 -2.48 15.68
CA TYR A 76 -2.33 -1.74 15.27
C TYR A 76 -3.35 -2.73 14.71
N GLY A 77 -4.46 -2.90 15.40
CA GLY A 77 -5.55 -3.75 14.97
C GLY A 77 -6.73 -2.94 14.45
N ARG A 78 -7.34 -3.41 13.37
CA ARG A 78 -8.61 -2.89 12.86
C ARG A 78 -9.55 -4.05 12.56
N ARG A 79 -10.76 -3.95 13.05
CA ARG A 79 -11.82 -4.95 12.85
C ARG A 79 -13.10 -4.26 12.42
N SER A 80 -13.85 -4.89 11.51
CA SER A 80 -15.19 -4.42 11.15
C SER A 80 -16.11 -4.33 12.37
N ASP A 81 -15.98 -5.25 13.33
CA ASP A 81 -16.81 -5.31 14.52
C ASP A 81 -16.59 -4.14 15.49
N TRP A 82 -15.49 -3.41 15.33
CA TRP A 82 -15.19 -2.18 16.09
C TRP A 82 -15.69 -0.91 15.40
N ASN A 83 -16.16 -1.03 14.16
CA ASN A 83 -16.66 0.08 13.38
C ASN A 83 -18.19 0.12 13.42
N ALA A 84 -18.74 1.33 13.44
CA ALA A 84 -20.16 1.50 13.20
C ALA A 84 -20.51 1.15 11.74
N ASN A 85 -21.68 0.57 11.55
CA ASN A 85 -22.22 0.35 10.21
C ASN A 85 -22.66 1.69 9.59
N SER A 86 -22.72 1.75 8.26
CA SER A 86 -23.25 2.94 7.58
C SER A 86 -24.75 3.06 7.81
N TRP A 87 -25.25 4.31 7.81
CA TRP A 87 -26.69 4.57 7.94
C TRP A 87 -27.51 3.85 6.85
N THR A 88 -27.01 3.85 5.61
CA THR A 88 -27.66 3.19 4.46
C THR A 88 -27.79 1.68 4.68
N ASN A 89 -26.73 1.04 5.15
CA ASN A 89 -26.74 -0.39 5.43
C ASN A 89 -27.68 -0.72 6.59
N ASN A 90 -27.64 0.06 7.67
CA ASN A 90 -28.56 -0.13 8.79
C ASN A 90 -30.02 -0.04 8.36
N ARG A 91 -30.34 0.96 7.53
CA ARG A 91 -31.69 1.13 6.97
C ARG A 91 -32.12 -0.05 6.12
N ALA A 92 -31.18 -0.64 5.39
CA ALA A 92 -31.41 -1.81 4.53
C ALA A 92 -31.29 -3.15 5.26
N GLY A 93 -30.99 -3.17 6.56
CA GLY A 93 -30.74 -4.40 7.31
C GLY A 93 -29.48 -5.16 6.90
N ILE A 94 -28.56 -4.50 6.21
CA ILE A 94 -27.32 -5.11 5.71
C ILE A 94 -26.24 -5.05 6.80
N GLN A 95 -25.68 -6.18 7.14
CA GLN A 95 -24.58 -6.26 8.09
C GLN A 95 -23.27 -5.72 7.48
N PRO A 96 -22.35 -5.15 8.30
CA PRO A 96 -21.05 -4.73 7.82
C PRO A 96 -20.27 -5.89 7.22
N ALA A 97 -19.61 -5.65 6.11
CA ALA A 97 -18.70 -6.63 5.54
C ALA A 97 -17.53 -6.91 6.51
N LYS A 98 -17.26 -8.17 6.78
CA LYS A 98 -16.20 -8.57 7.72
C LYS A 98 -14.82 -8.25 7.14
N SER A 99 -14.09 -7.35 7.78
CA SER A 99 -12.70 -7.04 7.46
C SER A 99 -11.83 -7.05 8.71
N ALA A 100 -10.60 -7.45 8.53
CA ALA A 100 -9.60 -7.45 9.60
C ALA A 100 -8.26 -6.98 9.05
N ARG A 101 -7.58 -6.13 9.80
CA ARG A 101 -6.22 -5.71 9.50
C ARG A 101 -5.41 -5.69 10.78
N ASP A 102 -4.23 -6.27 10.74
CA ASP A 102 -3.24 -6.23 11.81
C ASP A 102 -1.91 -5.79 11.24
N ASP A 103 -1.41 -4.68 11.74
CA ASP A 103 -0.07 -4.17 11.47
C ASP A 103 0.72 -4.28 12.78
N ARG A 104 1.77 -5.11 12.80
CA ARG A 104 2.61 -5.33 13.97
C ARG A 104 4.07 -5.23 13.58
N GLY A 105 4.86 -4.61 14.43
CA GLY A 105 6.24 -4.42 14.11
C GLY A 105 7.07 -3.96 15.29
N TYR A 106 8.34 -3.77 15.01
CA TYR A 106 9.30 -3.22 15.95
C TYR A 106 10.32 -2.35 15.23
N THR A 107 10.90 -1.45 15.98
CA THR A 107 12.12 -0.72 15.60
C THR A 107 13.17 -0.89 16.66
N ILE A 108 14.42 -0.99 16.25
CA ILE A 108 15.57 -1.00 17.15
C ILE A 108 16.72 -0.26 16.50
N GLY A 109 17.38 0.60 17.24
CA GLY A 109 18.56 1.34 16.79
C GLY A 109 19.50 1.64 17.92
N GLY A 110 20.76 1.88 17.58
CA GLY A 110 21.77 2.19 18.57
C GLY A 110 23.19 2.13 18.00
N PRO A 111 24.21 2.19 18.85
CA PRO A 111 25.59 2.03 18.44
C PRO A 111 25.94 0.55 18.20
N VAL A 112 26.70 0.28 17.15
CA VAL A 112 27.42 -1.00 17.07
C VAL A 112 28.58 -0.93 18.07
N TRP A 113 28.41 -1.58 19.20
CA TRP A 113 29.32 -1.47 20.32
C TRP A 113 29.79 -2.87 20.80
N ILE A 114 31.10 -3.04 20.92
CA ILE A 114 31.72 -4.25 21.45
C ILE A 114 32.63 -3.82 22.62
N PRO A 115 32.29 -4.19 23.87
CA PRO A 115 33.05 -3.81 25.03
C PRO A 115 34.52 -4.22 24.92
N GLY A 116 35.44 -3.29 25.22
CA GLY A 116 36.88 -3.53 25.20
C GLY A 116 37.51 -3.69 23.81
N ALA A 117 36.73 -3.61 22.71
CA ALA A 117 37.23 -3.88 21.36
C ALA A 117 36.85 -2.82 20.33
N PHE A 118 35.60 -2.43 20.25
CA PHE A 118 35.14 -1.55 19.17
C PHE A 118 34.08 -0.55 19.65
N ASN A 119 34.25 0.71 19.20
CA ASN A 119 33.31 1.81 19.40
C ASN A 119 32.92 2.06 20.85
N GLU A 120 33.89 2.04 21.75
CA GLU A 120 33.68 2.23 23.20
C GLU A 120 32.98 3.54 23.54
N GLU A 121 33.29 4.61 22.81
CA GLU A 121 32.66 5.92 22.97
C GLU A 121 31.30 6.01 22.26
N LYS A 122 30.86 4.94 21.57
CA LYS A 122 29.59 4.87 20.83
C LYS A 122 29.40 6.00 19.81
N ARG A 123 30.47 6.36 19.07
CA ARG A 123 30.49 7.50 18.15
C ARG A 123 30.83 7.13 16.71
N LYS A 124 31.25 5.88 16.44
CA LYS A 124 31.82 5.51 15.13
C LYS A 124 30.83 4.87 14.20
N LEU A 125 30.02 3.95 14.70
CA LEU A 125 29.10 3.15 13.87
C LEU A 125 27.77 2.94 14.59
N PHE A 126 26.69 3.13 13.84
CA PHE A 126 25.33 3.00 14.34
C PHE A 126 24.55 2.07 13.43
N PHE A 127 23.49 1.51 13.95
CA PHE A 127 22.54 0.72 13.19
C PHE A 127 21.10 1.15 13.51
N PHE A 128 20.22 0.93 12.55
CA PHE A 128 18.78 1.02 12.74
C PHE A 128 18.12 -0.09 11.93
N VAL A 129 17.21 -0.81 12.55
CA VAL A 129 16.43 -1.88 11.94
C VAL A 129 14.96 -1.64 12.26
N SER A 130 14.11 -1.79 11.25
CA SER A 130 12.67 -1.76 11.38
C SER A 130 12.08 -2.94 10.61
N GLN A 131 11.13 -3.63 11.25
CA GLN A 131 10.41 -4.73 10.63
C GLN A 131 8.93 -4.59 10.94
N GLU A 132 8.09 -4.74 9.93
CA GLU A 132 6.63 -4.74 10.06
C GLU A 132 6.04 -5.95 9.34
N TRP A 133 5.05 -6.55 9.95
CA TRP A 133 4.19 -7.56 9.35
C TRP A 133 2.78 -7.02 9.25
N GLN A 134 2.25 -7.05 8.04
CA GLN A 134 0.88 -6.65 7.76
C GLN A 134 0.06 -7.88 7.41
N SER A 135 -1.02 -8.10 8.14
CA SER A 135 -2.03 -9.10 7.82
C SER A 135 -3.33 -8.41 7.47
N ARG A 136 -3.88 -8.74 6.31
CA ARG A 136 -5.10 -8.11 5.80
C ARG A 136 -6.08 -9.16 5.32
N SER A 137 -7.29 -9.07 5.81
CA SER A 137 -8.43 -9.84 5.33
C SER A 137 -9.53 -8.87 4.91
N ASP A 138 -9.70 -8.73 3.61
CA ASP A 138 -10.78 -7.93 3.04
C ASP A 138 -11.89 -8.86 2.52
N PRO A 139 -13.15 -8.46 2.68
CA PRO A 139 -14.23 -9.17 2.05
C PRO A 139 -14.12 -9.03 0.54
N VAL A 140 -14.11 -10.14 -0.15
CA VAL A 140 -14.22 -10.17 -1.60
C VAL A 140 -15.69 -10.35 -1.93
N ALA A 141 -16.26 -9.41 -2.69
CA ALA A 141 -17.59 -9.60 -3.23
C ALA A 141 -17.60 -10.84 -4.13
N GLU A 142 -18.64 -11.66 -3.99
CA GLU A 142 -18.84 -12.77 -4.91
C GLU A 142 -18.89 -12.23 -6.35
N ARG A 143 -17.97 -12.70 -7.15
CA ARG A 143 -17.92 -12.37 -8.58
C ARG A 143 -18.41 -13.58 -9.36
N LEU A 144 -19.63 -13.50 -9.83
CA LEU A 144 -20.15 -14.47 -10.75
C LEU A 144 -19.51 -14.24 -12.12
N SER A 145 -18.73 -15.22 -12.57
CA SER A 145 -18.18 -15.24 -13.93
C SER A 145 -18.86 -16.35 -14.71
N ARG A 146 -19.41 -15.99 -15.84
CA ARG A 146 -19.94 -16.98 -16.77
C ARG A 146 -18.77 -17.73 -17.43
N VAL A 147 -18.83 -19.03 -17.41
CA VAL A 147 -17.90 -19.90 -18.13
C VAL A 147 -18.59 -20.53 -19.32
N PRO A 148 -17.90 -20.82 -20.43
CA PRO A 148 -18.49 -21.48 -21.57
C PRO A 148 -19.14 -22.81 -21.18
N THR A 149 -20.38 -23.02 -21.62
CA THR A 149 -21.10 -24.27 -21.46
C THR A 149 -20.44 -25.42 -22.24
N ALA A 150 -20.84 -26.65 -22.00
CA ALA A 150 -20.31 -27.79 -22.73
C ALA A 150 -20.60 -27.69 -24.26
N LEU A 151 -21.72 -27.11 -24.64
CA LEU A 151 -22.06 -26.88 -26.04
C LEU A 151 -21.22 -25.76 -26.66
N GLU A 152 -21.05 -24.67 -25.96
CA GLU A 152 -20.21 -23.55 -26.42
C GLU A 152 -18.76 -23.97 -26.60
N ARG A 153 -18.23 -24.85 -25.75
CA ARG A 153 -16.87 -25.43 -25.93
C ARG A 153 -16.75 -26.30 -27.18
N GLN A 154 -17.85 -26.81 -27.70
CA GLN A 154 -17.89 -27.58 -28.94
C GLN A 154 -18.25 -26.70 -30.17
N GLY A 155 -18.31 -25.37 -29.98
CA GLY A 155 -18.69 -24.44 -31.04
C GLY A 155 -20.19 -24.32 -31.28
N ASN A 156 -21.02 -24.91 -30.42
CA ASN A 156 -22.49 -24.83 -30.54
C ASN A 156 -23.03 -23.74 -29.58
N PHE A 157 -23.44 -22.62 -30.13
CA PHE A 157 -23.96 -21.46 -29.41
C PHE A 157 -25.51 -21.37 -29.46
N SER A 158 -26.22 -22.40 -29.93
CA SER A 158 -27.69 -22.39 -30.10
C SER A 158 -28.45 -22.18 -28.78
N GLN A 159 -27.85 -22.46 -27.65
CA GLN A 159 -28.43 -22.29 -26.31
C GLN A 159 -27.75 -21.20 -25.50
N SER A 160 -26.89 -20.41 -26.11
CA SER A 160 -26.20 -19.33 -25.41
C SER A 160 -27.13 -18.18 -25.07
N VAL A 161 -27.02 -17.68 -23.85
CA VAL A 161 -27.85 -16.57 -23.36
C VAL A 161 -26.94 -15.44 -22.85
N ASP A 162 -27.45 -14.20 -22.85
CA ASP A 162 -26.77 -13.05 -22.27
C ASP A 162 -26.78 -13.11 -20.74
N ASN A 163 -26.22 -12.07 -20.07
CA ASN A 163 -26.21 -11.95 -18.62
C ASN A 163 -27.59 -11.81 -17.98
N ASN A 164 -28.62 -11.50 -18.78
CA ASN A 164 -29.99 -11.34 -18.34
C ASN A 164 -30.83 -12.62 -18.64
N GLY A 165 -30.21 -13.64 -19.25
CA GLY A 165 -30.86 -14.90 -19.60
C GLY A 165 -31.56 -14.88 -20.97
N ASN A 166 -31.40 -13.81 -21.76
CA ASN A 166 -31.96 -13.74 -23.10
C ASN A 166 -31.09 -14.50 -24.10
N PRO A 167 -31.65 -15.20 -25.07
CA PRO A 167 -30.87 -15.84 -26.12
C PRO A 167 -30.04 -14.81 -26.90
N PHE A 168 -28.76 -15.15 -27.18
CA PHE A 168 -27.94 -14.33 -28.05
C PHE A 168 -28.60 -14.27 -29.48
N PRO A 169 -28.56 -13.09 -30.10
CA PRO A 169 -28.91 -13.03 -31.53
C PRO A 169 -27.93 -13.91 -32.31
N TYR A 170 -28.42 -14.61 -33.31
CA TYR A 170 -27.63 -15.49 -34.16
C TYR A 170 -26.38 -14.78 -34.68
N ILE A 171 -25.22 -15.40 -34.43
CA ILE A 171 -23.98 -15.02 -35.11
C ILE A 171 -24.19 -15.41 -36.60
N ARG A 172 -24.25 -14.43 -37.47
CA ARG A 172 -24.29 -14.65 -38.91
C ARG A 172 -22.92 -14.41 -39.46
N ASP A 173 -22.38 -15.40 -40.20
CA ASP A 173 -21.27 -15.16 -41.10
C ASP A 173 -21.74 -14.23 -42.22
N TYR A 174 -21.00 -13.15 -42.45
CA TYR A 174 -21.22 -12.21 -43.55
C TYR A 174 -20.29 -12.59 -44.70
#